data_5b29589af33e5129016aa20b51997bed
#
_entry.id   5b29589af33e5129016aa20b51997bed
#
_cell.length_a   1.000
_cell.length_b   1.000
_cell.length_c   1.000
_cell.angle_alpha   90.00
_cell.angle_beta   90.00
_cell.angle_gamma   90.00
#
_symmetry.space_group_name_H-M   'P 1'
#
loop_
_entity.id
_entity.type
_entity.pdbx_description
1 polymer ?
#
loop_
_entity_poly.entity_id
_entity_poly.type
_entity_poly.pdbx_seq_one_letter_code
_entity_poly.pdbx_strand_id
1 'polypeptide(L)'
;MSLILKLLKIINYIIHFRKNLMKKIIAAAFISIALISCKKETQTVTKIDPKTGKTVTVEVPINDSLKTGTASEKLAIIDSLGVFKQSFKLVKGDTYPLTTFQKDVQTMTAPDGKTQSGSSESTDQMTFTVNNFDKGIYDITINLLGKRSSQAANGKSVVIDTKTAEPKEEQLKMMWKVNKALVGNTLNLKMDESGKVISITGFDPIYTKVTASVGTLIKEAAQKTAFAKSFKESFNEKILKEQFTKNLVLIPSKGAKIGDKWTETENATPDGKIKLSTTYSLKSVENGIATITVSGGIPAKSDQKTQDGITRSMTSELSQNGTITLDQKTGWIKNQNIAVKTSQSETLSDGKQKQTMKSVSNSTVVVNPVK
;
A
#
# COMPACT_ATOMS: atom_id res chain seq x y z
N MET A 1 -44.27 -5.40 -15.10
CA MET A 1 -42.83 -5.69 -15.42
C MET A 1 -42.06 -5.72 -14.13
N SER A 2 -41.54 -6.87 -13.82
CA SER A 2 -41.21 -7.37 -12.47
C SER A 2 -40.14 -6.60 -11.73
N LEU A 3 -40.29 -6.49 -10.40
CA LEU A 3 -39.31 -6.02 -9.41
C LEU A 3 -37.90 -6.62 -9.65
N ILE A 4 -37.83 -7.84 -10.14
CA ILE A 4 -36.59 -8.57 -10.50
C ILE A 4 -35.80 -7.86 -11.62
N LEU A 5 -36.48 -7.28 -12.65
CA LEU A 5 -35.81 -6.53 -13.72
C LEU A 5 -35.26 -5.16 -13.22
N LYS A 6 -35.95 -4.55 -12.25
CA LYS A 6 -35.48 -3.32 -11.60
C LYS A 6 -34.28 -3.62 -10.69
N LEU A 7 -34.32 -4.75 -9.95
CA LEU A 7 -33.18 -5.24 -9.13
C LEU A 7 -31.95 -5.54 -9.99
N LEU A 8 -32.11 -6.19 -11.16
CA LEU A 8 -31.03 -6.49 -12.09
C LEU A 8 -30.38 -5.21 -12.65
N LYS A 9 -31.16 -4.15 -12.92
CA LYS A 9 -30.61 -2.84 -13.31
C LYS A 9 -29.83 -2.16 -12.19
N ILE A 10 -30.28 -2.27 -10.93
CA ILE A 10 -29.61 -1.76 -9.74
C ILE A 10 -28.33 -2.56 -9.48
N ILE A 11 -28.36 -3.87 -9.61
CA ILE A 11 -27.18 -4.75 -9.49
C ILE A 11 -26.15 -4.40 -10.59
N ASN A 12 -26.57 -4.16 -11.83
CA ASN A 12 -25.69 -3.70 -12.90
C ASN A 12 -25.11 -2.29 -12.64
N TYR A 13 -25.88 -1.39 -12.02
CA TYR A 13 -25.39 -0.06 -11.62
C TYR A 13 -24.39 -0.16 -10.46
N ILE A 14 -24.64 -1.04 -9.47
CA ILE A 14 -23.70 -1.35 -8.38
C ILE A 14 -22.42 -1.98 -8.94
N ILE A 15 -22.54 -2.88 -9.93
CA ILE A 15 -21.40 -3.47 -10.65
C ILE A 15 -20.64 -2.41 -11.44
N HIS A 16 -21.31 -1.43 -12.03
CA HIS A 16 -20.69 -0.33 -12.80
C HIS A 16 -20.02 0.70 -11.87
N PHE A 17 -20.62 1.01 -10.72
CA PHE A 17 -20.03 1.83 -9.67
C PHE A 17 -18.85 1.11 -9.02
N ARG A 18 -18.94 -0.21 -8.78
CA ARG A 18 -17.80 -1.06 -8.37
C ARG A 18 -16.69 -1.11 -9.41
N LYS A 19 -17.00 -1.18 -10.71
CA LYS A 19 -15.97 -1.07 -11.77
C LYS A 19 -15.20 0.25 -11.69
N ASN A 20 -15.84 1.36 -11.37
CA ASN A 20 -15.18 2.65 -11.24
C ASN A 20 -14.44 2.83 -9.90
N LEU A 21 -14.95 2.27 -8.81
CA LEU A 21 -14.28 2.22 -7.50
C LEU A 21 -13.13 1.18 -7.52
N MET A 22 -13.34 0.01 -8.11
CA MET A 22 -12.28 -1.00 -8.32
C MET A 22 -11.19 -0.51 -9.28
N LYS A 23 -11.51 0.29 -10.30
CA LYS A 23 -10.47 0.92 -11.16
C LYS A 23 -9.55 1.84 -10.35
N LYS A 24 -10.06 2.51 -9.32
CA LYS A 24 -9.27 3.38 -8.43
C LYS A 24 -8.54 2.59 -7.33
N ILE A 25 -9.15 1.53 -6.79
CA ILE A 25 -8.53 0.59 -5.85
C ILE A 25 -7.47 -0.25 -6.57
N ILE A 26 -7.69 -0.63 -7.84
CA ILE A 26 -6.70 -1.33 -8.67
C ILE A 26 -5.49 -0.42 -8.96
N ALA A 27 -5.69 0.88 -9.16
CA ALA A 27 -4.58 1.82 -9.28
C ALA A 27 -3.77 1.96 -7.98
N ALA A 28 -4.41 1.87 -6.81
CA ALA A 28 -3.73 1.83 -5.51
C ALA A 28 -3.07 0.48 -5.20
N ALA A 29 -3.60 -0.63 -5.75
CA ALA A 29 -3.04 -1.98 -5.56
C ALA A 29 -1.79 -2.27 -6.41
N PHE A 30 -1.33 -1.34 -7.24
CA PHE A 30 -0.17 -1.55 -8.10
C PHE A 30 1.18 -1.33 -7.40
N ILE A 31 1.22 -0.90 -6.13
CA ILE A 31 2.50 -0.66 -5.44
C ILE A 31 2.46 -1.24 -4.04
N SER A 32 3.00 -2.41 -3.94
CA SER A 32 3.17 -3.08 -2.67
C SER A 32 4.32 -4.11 -2.74
N ILE A 33 5.19 -4.19 -1.74
CA ILE A 33 6.61 -4.44 -1.94
C ILE A 33 7.35 -5.21 -0.86
N ALA A 34 8.43 -5.91 -1.18
CA ALA A 34 9.12 -6.93 -0.43
C ALA A 34 10.33 -6.60 0.43
N LEU A 35 10.65 -7.47 1.33
CA LEU A 35 11.78 -7.51 2.24
C LEU A 35 12.76 -8.64 2.07
N ILE A 36 13.92 -8.48 2.72
CA ILE A 36 14.89 -9.51 3.03
C ILE A 36 15.29 -9.45 4.52
N SER A 37 15.47 -10.64 5.11
CA SER A 37 15.84 -10.89 6.49
C SER A 37 17.33 -10.68 6.76
N CYS A 38 17.68 -9.99 7.83
CA CYS A 38 19.01 -10.04 8.43
C CYS A 38 19.06 -11.08 9.56
N LYS A 39 20.08 -11.94 9.57
CA LYS A 39 20.44 -12.78 10.72
C LYS A 39 20.92 -11.89 11.87
N LYS A 40 20.50 -12.19 13.10
CA LYS A 40 21.08 -11.61 14.30
C LYS A 40 22.48 -12.19 14.49
N GLU A 41 23.49 -11.34 14.47
CA GLU A 41 24.82 -11.68 14.96
C GLU A 41 24.89 -11.37 16.46
N THR A 42 25.47 -12.28 17.23
CA THR A 42 25.78 -12.13 18.66
C THR A 42 27.29 -12.03 18.82
N GLN A 43 27.76 -11.20 19.75
CA GLN A 43 29.16 -11.18 20.14
C GLN A 43 29.32 -11.56 21.62
N THR A 44 30.42 -12.18 21.94
CA THR A 44 30.75 -12.62 23.28
C THR A 44 31.50 -11.51 24.00
N VAL A 45 30.97 -11.03 25.12
CA VAL A 45 31.60 -10.01 25.96
C VAL A 45 31.99 -10.61 27.29
N THR A 46 33.24 -10.41 27.66
CA THR A 46 33.81 -10.89 28.93
C THR A 46 33.75 -9.75 29.95
N LYS A 47 33.09 -9.99 31.10
CA LYS A 47 33.02 -9.05 32.23
C LYS A 47 33.52 -9.69 33.48
N ILE A 48 34.14 -8.88 34.36
CA ILE A 48 34.53 -9.32 35.71
C ILE A 48 33.35 -9.03 36.65
N ASP A 49 32.87 -10.06 37.32
CA ASP A 49 31.84 -9.92 38.36
C ASP A 49 32.40 -9.14 39.56
N PRO A 50 31.83 -7.96 39.89
CA PRO A 50 32.38 -7.14 40.97
C PRO A 50 32.20 -7.72 42.35
N LYS A 51 31.39 -8.78 42.53
CA LYS A 51 31.20 -9.45 43.82
C LYS A 51 32.12 -10.66 44.02
N THR A 52 32.50 -11.34 42.96
CA THR A 52 33.25 -12.58 43.03
C THR A 52 34.64 -12.50 42.43
N GLY A 53 34.97 -11.42 41.70
CA GLY A 53 36.24 -11.24 40.99
C GLY A 53 36.47 -12.23 39.83
N LYS A 54 35.50 -13.07 39.50
CA LYS A 54 35.61 -14.08 38.43
C LYS A 54 35.20 -13.52 37.09
N THR A 55 35.87 -13.94 36.05
CA THR A 55 35.56 -13.61 34.68
C THR A 55 34.32 -14.39 34.20
N VAL A 56 33.27 -13.73 33.80
CA VAL A 56 32.04 -14.33 33.25
C VAL A 56 31.92 -13.91 31.78
N THR A 57 31.74 -14.89 30.90
CA THR A 57 31.50 -14.67 29.49
C THR A 57 30.00 -14.72 29.23
N VAL A 58 29.46 -13.65 28.69
CA VAL A 58 28.03 -13.53 28.38
C VAL A 58 27.86 -13.24 26.88
N GLU A 59 27.03 -14.02 26.22
CA GLU A 59 26.59 -13.67 24.86
C GLU A 59 25.56 -12.54 24.93
N VAL A 60 25.92 -11.41 24.35
CA VAL A 60 25.00 -10.28 24.20
C VAL A 60 24.70 -10.07 22.72
N PRO A 61 23.47 -9.69 22.37
CA PRO A 61 23.18 -9.23 21.02
C PRO A 61 24.09 -8.06 20.69
N ILE A 62 24.66 -8.03 19.50
CA ILE A 62 25.46 -6.89 19.04
C ILE A 62 24.54 -5.68 19.00
N ASN A 63 24.63 -4.84 20.03
CA ASN A 63 24.06 -3.52 20.01
C ASN A 63 25.10 -2.62 19.33
N ASP A 64 24.78 -2.08 18.17
CA ASP A 64 25.65 -1.17 17.40
C ASP A 64 26.08 0.11 18.16
N SER A 65 25.74 0.21 19.45
CA SER A 65 26.01 1.36 20.31
C SER A 65 27.42 1.40 20.90
N LEU A 66 28.32 0.44 20.60
CA LEU A 66 29.67 0.36 21.19
C LEU A 66 30.81 0.41 20.16
N LYS A 67 30.60 1.07 19.02
CA LYS A 67 31.73 1.53 18.18
C LYS A 67 32.15 2.92 18.64
N THR A 68 32.98 2.96 19.66
CA THR A 68 33.77 4.14 20.03
C THR A 68 34.76 4.46 18.91
N GLY A 69 34.58 5.61 18.29
CA GLY A 69 35.62 6.32 17.55
C GLY A 69 35.71 6.04 16.05
N THR A 70 34.81 6.60 15.30
CA THR A 70 35.06 7.21 13.98
C THR A 70 33.86 8.05 13.61
N ALA A 71 34.03 9.12 12.84
CA ALA A 71 33.09 10.18 12.49
C ALA A 71 31.61 9.87 12.77
N SER A 72 30.94 10.70 13.57
CA SER A 72 29.51 10.65 13.85
C SER A 72 28.74 10.29 12.58
N GLU A 73 28.26 9.04 12.47
CA GLU A 73 27.40 8.62 11.37
C GLU A 73 26.18 9.56 11.33
N LYS A 74 26.09 10.38 10.30
CA LYS A 74 24.96 11.32 10.15
C LYS A 74 23.68 10.51 9.94
N LEU A 75 22.84 10.42 10.97
CA LEU A 75 21.53 9.79 10.91
C LEU A 75 20.64 10.49 9.86
N ALA A 76 19.71 9.76 9.27
CA ALA A 76 18.71 10.29 8.35
C ALA A 76 17.53 10.94 9.09
N ILE A 77 17.19 10.39 10.27
CA ILE A 77 16.20 11.01 11.16
C ILE A 77 16.98 11.64 12.31
N ILE A 78 17.12 12.96 12.24
CA ILE A 78 17.99 13.74 13.10
C ILE A 78 17.16 14.47 14.14
N ASP A 79 17.59 14.40 15.41
CA ASP A 79 17.11 15.25 16.49
C ASP A 79 17.82 16.62 16.43
N SER A 80 17.03 17.67 16.44
CA SER A 80 17.51 19.04 16.69
C SER A 80 16.64 19.68 17.76
N LEU A 81 17.12 19.71 18.99
CA LEU A 81 16.41 20.26 20.16
C LEU A 81 15.03 19.59 20.37
N GLY A 82 14.96 18.27 20.26
CA GLY A 82 13.74 17.48 20.40
C GLY A 82 12.81 17.51 19.19
N VAL A 83 13.23 18.12 18.08
CA VAL A 83 12.49 18.11 16.79
C VAL A 83 13.17 17.17 15.83
N PHE A 84 12.48 16.10 15.47
CA PHE A 84 12.96 15.09 14.52
C PHE A 84 12.56 15.46 13.09
N LYS A 85 13.52 15.42 12.16
CA LYS A 85 13.31 15.64 10.73
C LYS A 85 13.72 14.39 9.96
N GLN A 86 12.93 13.99 9.01
CA GLN A 86 13.25 12.90 8.09
C GLN A 86 14.03 13.43 6.89
N SER A 87 15.14 12.76 6.60
CA SER A 87 15.85 12.81 5.32
C SER A 87 16.18 11.39 4.90
N PHE A 88 16.82 11.23 3.74
CA PHE A 88 17.30 9.94 3.28
C PHE A 88 18.82 9.92 3.29
N LYS A 89 19.41 8.84 3.76
CA LYS A 89 20.85 8.55 3.77
C LYS A 89 21.06 7.16 3.21
N LEU A 90 20.70 7.01 1.93
CA LEU A 90 20.83 5.74 1.22
C LEU A 90 22.28 5.55 0.75
N VAL A 91 22.76 4.32 0.82
CA VAL A 91 24.15 3.98 0.47
C VAL A 91 24.21 3.52 -0.98
N LYS A 92 25.17 4.05 -1.74
CA LYS A 92 25.43 3.61 -3.12
C LYS A 92 25.79 2.13 -3.16
N GLY A 93 25.14 1.39 -4.03
CA GLY A 93 25.26 -0.05 -4.20
C GLY A 93 24.26 -0.85 -3.35
N ASP A 94 23.70 -0.27 -2.29
CA ASP A 94 22.72 -0.94 -1.46
C ASP A 94 21.36 -1.07 -2.17
N THR A 95 20.65 -2.10 -1.77
CA THR A 95 19.31 -2.39 -2.27
C THR A 95 18.32 -2.38 -1.12
N TYR A 96 17.33 -1.52 -1.24
CA TYR A 96 16.26 -1.31 -0.28
C TYR A 96 15.01 -2.03 -0.78
N PRO A 97 14.72 -3.20 -0.24
CA PRO A 97 13.50 -3.89 -0.63
C PRO A 97 12.29 -3.25 0.03
N LEU A 98 11.17 -3.40 -0.60
CA LEU A 98 9.91 -2.89 -0.11
C LEU A 98 8.76 -3.87 -0.48
N THR A 99 8.07 -4.70 0.38
CA THR A 99 6.91 -5.59 0.16
C THR A 99 5.63 -4.97 0.67
N THR A 100 4.58 -4.98 -0.08
CA THR A 100 3.28 -4.82 0.49
C THR A 100 2.49 -6.11 0.40
N PHE A 101 1.91 -6.44 1.46
CA PHE A 101 0.87 -7.43 1.56
C PHE A 101 -0.42 -6.69 1.90
N GLN A 102 -1.47 -6.94 1.13
CA GLN A 102 -2.81 -6.47 1.44
C GLN A 102 -3.74 -7.66 1.54
N LYS A 103 -4.58 -7.66 2.58
CA LYS A 103 -5.65 -8.62 2.76
C LYS A 103 -6.94 -7.87 3.02
N ASP A 104 -7.97 -8.21 2.24
CA ASP A 104 -9.31 -7.68 2.39
C ASP A 104 -10.27 -8.82 2.70
N VAL A 105 -11.12 -8.64 3.71
CA VAL A 105 -12.23 -9.54 4.02
C VAL A 105 -13.51 -8.73 3.96
N GLN A 106 -14.39 -9.07 3.02
CA GLN A 106 -15.68 -8.41 2.84
C GLN A 106 -16.80 -9.34 3.25
N THR A 107 -17.73 -8.81 4.05
CA THR A 107 -18.99 -9.47 4.40
C THR A 107 -20.14 -8.61 3.92
N MET A 108 -21.07 -9.22 3.21
CA MET A 108 -22.32 -8.60 2.75
C MET A 108 -23.48 -9.28 3.44
N THR A 109 -24.42 -8.48 3.96
CA THR A 109 -25.67 -8.95 4.55
C THR A 109 -26.82 -8.49 3.65
N ALA A 110 -27.56 -9.45 3.13
CA ALA A 110 -28.74 -9.21 2.31
C ALA A 110 -29.94 -8.76 3.15
N PRO A 111 -31.03 -8.23 2.55
CA PRO A 111 -32.23 -7.81 3.27
C PRO A 111 -32.92 -8.93 4.07
N ASP A 112 -32.76 -10.18 3.65
CA ASP A 112 -33.29 -11.38 4.36
C ASP A 112 -32.37 -11.84 5.51
N GLY A 113 -31.32 -11.06 5.83
CA GLY A 113 -30.36 -11.37 6.89
C GLY A 113 -29.27 -12.36 6.51
N LYS A 114 -29.32 -12.97 5.33
CA LYS A 114 -28.26 -13.89 4.88
C LYS A 114 -26.96 -13.14 4.63
N THR A 115 -25.86 -13.75 5.06
CA THR A 115 -24.52 -13.18 4.88
C THR A 115 -23.73 -13.98 3.84
N GLN A 116 -22.93 -13.23 3.06
CA GLN A 116 -21.92 -13.80 2.18
C GLN A 116 -20.59 -13.13 2.49
N SER A 117 -19.53 -13.92 2.57
CA SER A 117 -18.18 -13.40 2.80
C SER A 117 -17.25 -13.81 1.66
N GLY A 118 -16.33 -12.91 1.37
CA GLY A 118 -15.23 -13.14 0.44
C GLY A 118 -13.96 -12.52 0.96
N SER A 119 -12.82 -13.00 0.50
CA SER A 119 -11.53 -12.40 0.80
C SER A 119 -10.70 -12.22 -0.45
N SER A 120 -9.82 -11.23 -0.44
CA SER A 120 -8.77 -11.07 -1.42
C SER A 120 -7.45 -10.78 -0.73
N GLU A 121 -6.37 -11.28 -1.32
CA GLU A 121 -5.02 -11.00 -0.88
C GLU A 121 -4.19 -10.57 -2.09
N SER A 122 -3.29 -9.62 -1.89
CA SER A 122 -2.29 -9.26 -2.89
C SER A 122 -0.92 -9.09 -2.25
N THR A 123 0.10 -9.48 -2.99
CA THR A 123 1.49 -9.27 -2.64
C THR A 123 2.20 -8.76 -3.88
N ASP A 124 2.88 -7.65 -3.74
CA ASP A 124 3.72 -7.10 -4.80
C ASP A 124 5.18 -7.02 -4.33
N GLN A 125 6.15 -7.21 -5.19
CA GLN A 125 7.57 -7.31 -4.87
C GLN A 125 8.41 -6.42 -5.79
N MET A 126 9.13 -5.42 -5.24
CA MET A 126 10.12 -4.60 -5.96
C MET A 126 11.36 -4.39 -5.07
N THR A 127 12.42 -3.85 -5.61
CA THR A 127 13.59 -3.37 -4.89
C THR A 127 14.02 -2.02 -5.44
N PHE A 128 14.68 -1.24 -4.60
CA PHE A 128 15.25 0.06 -4.92
C PHE A 128 16.77 -0.03 -4.75
N THR A 129 17.50 -0.11 -5.84
CA THR A 129 18.97 -0.19 -5.83
C THR A 129 19.54 1.20 -6.09
N VAL A 130 20.36 1.70 -5.16
CA VAL A 130 21.01 3.02 -5.31
C VAL A 130 22.20 2.90 -6.24
N ASN A 131 22.09 3.43 -7.44
CA ASN A 131 23.17 3.39 -8.44
C ASN A 131 24.19 4.49 -8.18
N ASN A 132 23.73 5.69 -7.80
CA ASN A 132 24.59 6.83 -7.54
C ASN A 132 23.93 7.84 -6.60
N PHE A 133 24.78 8.67 -6.00
CA PHE A 133 24.37 9.86 -5.25
C PHE A 133 25.32 11.00 -5.63
N ASP A 134 24.77 12.05 -6.20
CA ASP A 134 25.52 13.24 -6.60
C ASP A 134 24.70 14.50 -6.39
N LYS A 135 25.32 15.55 -5.83
CA LYS A 135 24.70 16.87 -5.59
C LYS A 135 23.34 16.80 -4.90
N GLY A 136 23.20 15.91 -3.91
CA GLY A 136 21.96 15.76 -3.15
C GLY A 136 20.85 14.97 -3.85
N ILE A 137 21.16 14.32 -5.00
CA ILE A 137 20.22 13.53 -5.79
C ILE A 137 20.66 12.08 -5.86
N TYR A 138 19.76 11.17 -5.54
CA TYR A 138 19.89 9.74 -5.74
C TYR A 138 19.42 9.35 -7.14
N ASP A 139 20.22 8.52 -7.82
CA ASP A 139 19.81 7.73 -8.97
C ASP A 139 19.51 6.30 -8.47
N ILE A 140 18.27 5.86 -8.63
CA ILE A 140 17.79 4.59 -8.07
C ILE A 140 17.15 3.77 -9.19
N THR A 141 17.52 2.49 -9.29
CA THR A 141 16.80 1.53 -10.12
C THR A 141 15.72 0.84 -9.29
N ILE A 142 14.47 0.92 -9.75
CA ILE A 142 13.36 0.17 -9.21
C ILE A 142 13.22 -1.12 -10.02
N ASN A 143 13.34 -2.28 -9.38
CA ASN A 143 13.15 -3.58 -10.02
C ASN A 143 11.78 -4.15 -9.62
N LEU A 144 10.96 -4.54 -10.59
CA LEU A 144 9.67 -5.19 -10.39
C LEU A 144 9.88 -6.71 -10.32
N LEU A 145 9.80 -7.31 -9.12
CA LEU A 145 10.27 -8.68 -8.87
C LEU A 145 9.18 -9.73 -8.91
N GLY A 146 7.99 -9.41 -8.46
CA GLY A 146 6.91 -10.39 -8.37
C GLY A 146 5.58 -9.79 -7.99
N LYS A 147 4.52 -10.47 -8.40
CA LYS A 147 3.15 -10.12 -8.06
C LYS A 147 2.32 -11.37 -7.86
N ARG A 148 1.60 -11.41 -6.73
CA ARG A 148 0.66 -12.48 -6.40
C ARG A 148 -0.67 -11.86 -5.96
N SER A 149 -1.77 -12.43 -6.40
CA SER A 149 -3.10 -12.11 -5.89
C SER A 149 -3.91 -13.38 -5.72
N SER A 150 -4.79 -13.40 -4.72
CA SER A 150 -5.77 -14.47 -4.54
C SER A 150 -7.12 -13.89 -4.17
N GLN A 151 -8.17 -14.58 -4.55
CA GLN A 151 -9.54 -14.26 -4.17
C GLN A 151 -10.22 -15.55 -3.74
N ALA A 152 -10.99 -15.48 -2.67
CA ALA A 152 -11.78 -16.59 -2.18
C ALA A 152 -13.21 -16.13 -1.86
N ALA A 153 -14.20 -16.87 -2.36
CA ALA A 153 -15.60 -16.65 -2.08
C ALA A 153 -16.38 -17.96 -2.29
N ASN A 154 -17.38 -18.21 -1.45
CA ASN A 154 -18.28 -19.38 -1.56
C ASN A 154 -17.52 -20.72 -1.68
N GLY A 155 -16.46 -20.91 -0.89
CA GLY A 155 -15.66 -22.15 -0.88
C GLY A 155 -14.74 -22.34 -2.09
N LYS A 156 -14.72 -21.39 -3.05
CA LYS A 156 -13.81 -21.39 -4.20
C LYS A 156 -12.70 -20.38 -4.00
N SER A 157 -11.50 -20.75 -4.42
CA SER A 157 -10.32 -19.87 -4.39
C SER A 157 -9.67 -19.82 -5.77
N VAL A 158 -9.20 -18.63 -6.13
CA VAL A 158 -8.47 -18.35 -7.35
C VAL A 158 -7.16 -17.66 -6.98
N VAL A 159 -6.06 -18.12 -7.56
CA VAL A 159 -4.73 -17.55 -7.34
C VAL A 159 -4.08 -17.18 -8.68
N ILE A 160 -3.52 -15.98 -8.74
CA ILE A 160 -2.71 -15.50 -9.85
C ILE A 160 -1.34 -15.16 -9.27
N ASP A 161 -0.32 -15.89 -9.67
CA ASP A 161 1.06 -15.69 -9.18
C ASP A 161 2.01 -15.64 -10.38
N THR A 162 2.81 -14.60 -10.47
CA THR A 162 3.78 -14.42 -11.55
C THR A 162 4.95 -15.42 -11.50
N LYS A 163 5.10 -16.14 -10.38
CA LYS A 163 6.10 -17.21 -10.20
C LYS A 163 5.62 -18.57 -10.68
N THR A 164 4.31 -18.71 -10.92
CA THR A 164 3.72 -19.96 -11.43
C THR A 164 3.45 -19.91 -12.93
N ALA A 165 3.06 -21.05 -13.50
CA ALA A 165 2.62 -21.15 -14.88
C ALA A 165 1.35 -20.33 -15.16
N GLU A 166 1.10 -20.02 -16.42
CA GLU A 166 -0.13 -19.36 -16.87
C GLU A 166 -1.36 -20.18 -16.47
N PRO A 167 -2.39 -19.55 -15.87
CA PRO A 167 -3.62 -20.25 -15.49
C PRO A 167 -4.36 -20.77 -16.73
N LYS A 168 -5.07 -21.88 -16.57
CA LYS A 168 -5.86 -22.48 -17.65
C LYS A 168 -7.15 -21.69 -17.94
N GLU A 169 -7.71 -21.06 -16.91
CA GLU A 169 -8.95 -20.31 -16.98
C GLU A 169 -8.75 -18.99 -17.76
N GLU A 170 -9.46 -18.86 -18.88
CA GLU A 170 -9.32 -17.73 -19.81
C GLU A 170 -9.49 -16.36 -19.12
N GLN A 171 -10.44 -16.25 -18.18
CA GLN A 171 -10.70 -15.02 -17.43
C GLN A 171 -9.54 -14.58 -16.54
N LEU A 172 -8.62 -15.49 -16.16
CA LEU A 172 -7.46 -15.21 -15.34
C LEU A 172 -6.21 -14.90 -16.17
N LYS A 173 -6.15 -15.40 -17.39
CA LYS A 173 -5.00 -15.26 -18.29
C LYS A 173 -4.64 -13.79 -18.51
N MET A 174 -5.63 -12.93 -18.74
CA MET A 174 -5.37 -11.50 -18.99
C MET A 174 -4.64 -10.86 -17.81
N MET A 175 -5.12 -11.05 -16.58
CA MET A 175 -4.50 -10.49 -15.38
C MET A 175 -3.12 -11.09 -15.14
N TRP A 176 -2.97 -12.41 -15.35
CA TRP A 176 -1.68 -13.08 -15.23
C TRP A 176 -0.67 -12.53 -16.24
N LYS A 177 -1.07 -12.37 -17.52
CA LYS A 177 -0.22 -11.83 -18.58
C LYS A 177 0.22 -10.39 -18.30
N VAL A 178 -0.70 -9.53 -17.80
CA VAL A 178 -0.35 -8.17 -17.37
C VAL A 178 0.68 -8.23 -16.25
N ASN A 179 0.41 -8.98 -15.19
CA ASN A 179 1.29 -9.08 -14.04
C ASN A 179 2.65 -9.69 -14.42
N LYS A 180 2.66 -10.75 -15.25
CA LYS A 180 3.89 -11.41 -15.72
C LYS A 180 4.72 -10.51 -16.61
N ALA A 181 4.06 -9.70 -17.47
CA ALA A 181 4.75 -8.75 -18.32
C ALA A 181 5.36 -7.55 -17.54
N LEU A 182 4.79 -7.21 -16.37
CA LEU A 182 5.36 -6.21 -15.46
C LEU A 182 6.63 -6.70 -14.76
N VAL A 183 6.66 -7.97 -14.36
CA VAL A 183 7.79 -8.55 -13.62
C VAL A 183 9.05 -8.64 -14.50
N GLY A 184 10.20 -8.35 -13.89
CA GLY A 184 11.50 -8.33 -14.54
C GLY A 184 11.79 -7.06 -15.33
N ASN A 185 10.92 -6.05 -15.26
CA ASN A 185 11.24 -4.73 -15.79
C ASN A 185 11.81 -3.82 -14.70
N THR A 186 12.44 -2.74 -15.15
CA THR A 186 13.02 -1.72 -14.29
C THR A 186 12.47 -0.34 -14.62
N LEU A 187 12.43 0.52 -13.61
CA LEU A 187 12.21 1.95 -13.75
C LEU A 187 13.41 2.68 -13.14
N ASN A 188 13.70 3.88 -13.64
CA ASN A 188 14.74 4.73 -13.08
C ASN A 188 14.09 5.88 -12.30
N LEU A 189 14.42 5.99 -11.02
CA LEU A 189 13.92 7.00 -10.09
C LEU A 189 15.04 7.99 -9.77
N LYS A 190 14.76 9.28 -9.88
CA LYS A 190 15.56 10.35 -9.28
C LYS A 190 14.83 10.93 -8.08
N MET A 191 15.50 10.97 -6.94
CA MET A 191 14.95 11.44 -5.68
C MET A 191 16.00 12.28 -4.93
N ASP A 192 15.61 13.39 -4.32
CA ASP A 192 16.53 14.15 -3.46
C ASP A 192 16.60 13.59 -2.03
N GLU A 193 17.51 14.14 -1.22
CA GLU A 193 17.71 13.74 0.17
C GLU A 193 16.47 13.97 1.06
N SER A 194 15.54 14.83 0.65
CA SER A 194 14.28 15.04 1.38
C SER A 194 13.22 13.97 1.05
N GLY A 195 13.50 13.08 0.08
CA GLY A 195 12.56 12.10 -0.42
C GLY A 195 11.62 12.62 -1.52
N LYS A 196 11.83 13.84 -2.00
CA LYS A 196 11.07 14.39 -3.12
C LYS A 196 11.46 13.68 -4.40
N VAL A 197 10.48 13.02 -5.00
CA VAL A 197 10.65 12.37 -6.31
C VAL A 197 10.74 13.41 -7.41
N ILE A 198 11.88 13.47 -8.09
CA ILE A 198 12.15 14.42 -9.18
C ILE A 198 11.59 13.86 -10.48
N SER A 199 11.95 12.62 -10.83
CA SER A 199 11.45 11.95 -12.03
C SER A 199 11.43 10.44 -11.89
N ILE A 200 10.55 9.78 -12.66
CA ILE A 200 10.56 8.35 -12.87
C ILE A 200 10.47 8.10 -14.36
N THR A 201 11.38 7.29 -14.91
CA THR A 201 11.46 6.98 -16.35
C THR A 201 11.56 5.47 -16.58
N GLY A 202 11.48 5.03 -17.85
CA GLY A 202 11.56 3.62 -18.20
C GLY A 202 10.20 2.94 -18.44
N PHE A 203 9.13 3.70 -18.68
CA PHE A 203 7.78 3.18 -18.88
C PHE A 203 7.56 2.55 -20.27
N ASP A 204 8.16 3.07 -21.32
CA ASP A 204 7.87 2.66 -22.70
C ASP A 204 8.16 1.17 -22.97
N PRO A 205 9.27 0.58 -22.51
CA PRO A 205 9.49 -0.88 -22.62
C PRO A 205 8.40 -1.68 -21.91
N ILE A 206 7.94 -1.20 -20.75
CA ILE A 206 6.87 -1.84 -19.97
C ILE A 206 5.55 -1.79 -20.74
N TYR A 207 5.20 -0.63 -21.29
CA TYR A 207 3.99 -0.46 -22.10
C TYR A 207 3.98 -1.41 -23.29
N THR A 208 5.10 -1.47 -24.03
CA THR A 208 5.27 -2.36 -25.17
C THR A 208 5.09 -3.81 -24.78
N LYS A 209 5.77 -4.26 -23.71
CA LYS A 209 5.73 -5.64 -23.24
C LYS A 209 4.34 -6.05 -22.75
N VAL A 210 3.68 -5.19 -21.96
CA VAL A 210 2.33 -5.47 -21.45
C VAL A 210 1.32 -5.49 -22.58
N THR A 211 1.36 -4.53 -23.50
CA THR A 211 0.43 -4.44 -24.62
C THR A 211 0.60 -5.64 -25.57
N ALA A 212 1.83 -6.04 -25.86
CA ALA A 212 2.11 -7.23 -26.67
C ALA A 212 1.60 -8.50 -26.00
N SER A 213 1.86 -8.69 -24.70
CA SER A 213 1.44 -9.84 -23.93
C SER A 213 -0.08 -10.03 -23.92
N VAL A 214 -0.83 -8.94 -23.69
CA VAL A 214 -2.29 -8.96 -23.66
C VAL A 214 -2.89 -8.97 -25.06
N GLY A 215 -2.20 -8.38 -26.03
CA GLY A 215 -2.63 -8.33 -27.42
C GLY A 215 -2.89 -9.69 -28.07
N THR A 216 -2.35 -10.77 -27.49
CA THR A 216 -2.64 -12.16 -27.92
C THR A 216 -4.05 -12.63 -27.53
N LEU A 217 -4.63 -12.02 -26.47
CA LEU A 217 -5.95 -12.37 -25.96
C LEU A 217 -7.07 -11.47 -26.51
N ILE A 218 -6.74 -10.25 -26.91
CA ILE A 218 -7.70 -9.28 -27.44
C ILE A 218 -7.68 -9.37 -28.97
N LYS A 219 -8.82 -9.70 -29.59
CA LYS A 219 -8.94 -9.85 -31.05
C LYS A 219 -9.08 -8.49 -31.76
N GLU A 220 -9.91 -7.61 -31.20
CA GLU A 220 -10.29 -6.37 -31.85
C GLU A 220 -9.25 -5.25 -31.64
N ALA A 221 -8.87 -4.56 -32.73
CA ALA A 221 -7.89 -3.47 -32.69
C ALA A 221 -8.33 -2.31 -31.80
N ALA A 222 -9.61 -1.94 -31.81
CA ALA A 222 -10.16 -0.88 -30.96
C ALA A 222 -10.02 -1.22 -29.47
N GLN A 223 -10.26 -2.47 -29.08
CA GLN A 223 -10.09 -2.93 -27.68
C GLN A 223 -8.62 -2.95 -27.27
N LYS A 224 -7.69 -3.34 -28.17
CA LYS A 224 -6.24 -3.27 -27.92
C LYS A 224 -5.81 -1.83 -27.62
N THR A 225 -6.26 -0.89 -28.44
CA THR A 225 -5.97 0.54 -28.28
C THR A 225 -6.54 1.08 -26.97
N ALA A 226 -7.79 0.74 -26.64
CA ALA A 226 -8.43 1.14 -25.40
C ALA A 226 -7.72 0.59 -24.16
N PHE A 227 -7.31 -0.69 -24.21
CA PHE A 227 -6.50 -1.31 -23.15
C PHE A 227 -5.17 -0.58 -22.96
N ALA A 228 -4.41 -0.38 -24.06
CA ALA A 228 -3.11 0.29 -24.00
C ALA A 228 -3.22 1.70 -23.41
N LYS A 229 -4.24 2.46 -23.81
CA LYS A 229 -4.54 3.79 -23.26
C LYS A 229 -4.83 3.72 -21.77
N SER A 230 -5.78 2.86 -21.36
CA SER A 230 -6.17 2.70 -19.95
C SER A 230 -4.99 2.25 -19.08
N PHE A 231 -4.12 1.37 -19.60
CA PHE A 231 -2.93 0.93 -18.88
C PHE A 231 -1.94 2.09 -18.68
N LYS A 232 -1.64 2.88 -19.72
CA LYS A 232 -0.78 4.07 -19.61
C LYS A 232 -1.35 5.12 -18.65
N GLU A 233 -2.67 5.31 -18.64
CA GLU A 233 -3.33 6.23 -17.72
C GLU A 233 -3.25 5.77 -16.25
N SER A 234 -3.22 4.45 -16.00
CA SER A 234 -3.17 3.87 -14.66
C SER A 234 -1.77 3.60 -14.13
N PHE A 235 -0.77 3.48 -15.00
CA PHE A 235 0.61 3.18 -14.66
C PHE A 235 1.53 4.14 -15.41
N ASN A 236 1.89 5.27 -14.78
CA ASN A 236 2.72 6.32 -15.38
C ASN A 236 3.50 7.09 -14.31
N GLU A 237 4.40 7.97 -14.77
CA GLU A 237 5.24 8.79 -13.91
C GLU A 237 4.44 9.55 -12.84
N LYS A 238 3.37 10.26 -13.26
CA LYS A 238 2.58 11.09 -12.35
C LYS A 238 2.03 10.29 -11.18
N ILE A 239 1.40 9.14 -11.48
CA ILE A 239 0.79 8.27 -10.46
C ILE A 239 1.85 7.72 -9.52
N LEU A 240 2.95 7.17 -10.05
CA LEU A 240 4.01 6.60 -9.21
C LEU A 240 4.71 7.68 -8.38
N LYS A 241 4.93 8.85 -8.94
CA LYS A 241 5.53 9.98 -8.24
C LYS A 241 4.68 10.45 -7.06
N GLU A 242 3.37 10.58 -7.24
CA GLU A 242 2.43 10.91 -6.17
C GLU A 242 2.45 9.84 -5.07
N GLN A 243 2.44 8.57 -5.45
CA GLN A 243 2.43 7.44 -4.52
C GLN A 243 3.73 7.34 -3.73
N PHE A 244 4.89 7.42 -4.38
CA PHE A 244 6.18 7.34 -3.67
C PHE A 244 6.38 8.54 -2.74
N THR A 245 6.04 9.75 -3.17
CA THR A 245 6.16 10.93 -2.31
C THR A 245 5.34 10.78 -1.03
N LYS A 246 4.09 10.30 -1.14
CA LYS A 246 3.22 10.09 0.03
C LYS A 246 3.67 8.96 0.95
N ASN A 247 4.26 7.90 0.39
CA ASN A 247 4.60 6.71 1.16
C ASN A 247 6.02 6.72 1.73
N LEU A 248 6.92 7.52 1.19
CA LEU A 248 8.30 7.59 1.65
C LEU A 248 8.53 8.70 2.67
N VAL A 249 7.90 9.86 2.49
CA VAL A 249 8.08 11.03 3.37
C VAL A 249 6.92 11.10 4.35
N LEU A 250 7.17 10.70 5.60
CA LEU A 250 6.14 10.55 6.62
C LEU A 250 6.22 11.63 7.72
N ILE A 251 7.44 12.09 8.08
CA ILE A 251 7.61 13.18 9.04
C ILE A 251 7.53 14.50 8.26
N PRO A 252 6.73 15.48 8.71
CA PRO A 252 6.62 16.77 8.03
C PRO A 252 7.97 17.47 7.85
N SER A 253 8.13 18.25 6.79
CA SER A 253 9.38 18.98 6.50
C SER A 253 9.83 19.92 7.62
N LYS A 254 8.86 20.49 8.38
CA LYS A 254 9.14 21.27 9.60
C LYS A 254 9.70 20.43 10.74
N GLY A 255 9.58 19.11 10.67
CA GLY A 255 9.88 18.15 11.72
C GLY A 255 8.69 17.93 12.66
N ALA A 256 8.86 16.98 13.60
CA ALA A 256 7.91 16.67 14.65
C ALA A 256 8.64 16.34 15.96
N LYS A 257 8.07 16.70 17.10
CA LYS A 257 8.48 16.22 18.42
C LYS A 257 7.79 14.91 18.75
N ILE A 258 8.33 14.15 19.70
CA ILE A 258 7.62 12.98 20.23
C ILE A 258 6.30 13.46 20.85
N GLY A 259 5.20 12.81 20.47
CA GLY A 259 3.83 13.17 20.83
C GLY A 259 3.13 14.14 19.87
N ASP A 260 3.87 14.84 19.01
CA ASP A 260 3.26 15.72 18.01
C ASP A 260 2.36 14.93 17.05
N LYS A 261 1.29 15.60 16.64
CA LYS A 261 0.33 15.08 15.66
C LYS A 261 0.25 15.99 14.44
N TRP A 262 0.10 15.39 13.28
CA TRP A 262 -0.21 16.12 12.04
C TRP A 262 -1.24 15.34 11.24
N THR A 263 -2.07 16.07 10.50
CA THR A 263 -3.15 15.49 9.72
C THR A 263 -2.98 15.84 8.24
N GLU A 264 -3.07 14.82 7.41
CA GLU A 264 -3.18 14.95 5.97
C GLU A 264 -4.63 14.69 5.56
N THR A 265 -5.08 15.43 4.55
CA THR A 265 -6.43 15.28 4.04
C THR A 265 -6.37 15.15 2.53
N GLU A 266 -7.01 14.12 2.00
CA GLU A 266 -7.11 13.88 0.57
C GLU A 266 -8.55 13.68 0.11
N ASN A 267 -8.81 13.95 -1.16
CA ASN A 267 -10.13 13.74 -1.74
C ASN A 267 -10.36 12.23 -1.95
N ALA A 268 -11.33 11.66 -1.24
CA ALA A 268 -11.77 10.28 -1.43
C ALA A 268 -12.66 10.13 -2.68
N THR A 269 -13.26 11.23 -3.15
CA THR A 269 -14.08 11.29 -4.39
C THR A 269 -13.52 12.32 -5.37
N PRO A 270 -13.71 12.13 -6.69
CA PRO A 270 -13.20 13.07 -7.70
C PRO A 270 -13.76 14.50 -7.58
N ASP A 271 -14.97 14.64 -7.06
CA ASP A 271 -15.62 15.93 -6.84
C ASP A 271 -15.17 16.62 -5.53
N GLY A 272 -14.29 15.96 -4.75
CA GLY A 272 -13.75 16.47 -3.49
C GLY A 272 -14.74 16.59 -2.34
N LYS A 273 -15.99 16.11 -2.51
CA LYS A 273 -17.03 16.19 -1.47
C LYS A 273 -16.78 15.28 -0.29
N ILE A 274 -16.09 14.16 -0.52
CA ILE A 274 -15.69 13.20 0.52
C ILE A 274 -14.18 13.30 0.69
N LYS A 275 -13.76 13.52 1.92
CA LYS A 275 -12.35 13.65 2.28
C LYS A 275 -11.96 12.54 3.24
N LEU A 276 -10.84 11.89 2.97
CA LEU A 276 -10.15 11.00 3.89
C LEU A 276 -9.16 11.84 4.70
N SER A 277 -9.28 11.80 6.01
CA SER A 277 -8.33 12.46 6.92
C SER A 277 -7.48 11.40 7.61
N THR A 278 -6.16 11.53 7.53
CA THR A 278 -5.19 10.65 8.18
C THR A 278 -4.37 11.47 9.17
N THR A 279 -4.43 11.09 10.43
CA THR A 279 -3.64 11.71 11.50
C THR A 279 -2.49 10.78 11.87
N TYR A 280 -1.30 11.33 11.80
CA TYR A 280 -0.05 10.70 12.21
C TYR A 280 0.39 11.26 13.56
N SER A 281 1.12 10.48 14.35
CA SER A 281 1.79 10.96 15.56
C SER A 281 3.16 10.28 15.70
N LEU A 282 4.21 11.07 15.92
CA LEU A 282 5.53 10.54 16.24
C LEU A 282 5.52 9.99 17.65
N LYS A 283 5.55 8.68 17.82
CA LYS A 283 5.45 8.00 19.10
C LYS A 283 6.80 7.91 19.83
N SER A 284 7.84 7.52 19.12
CA SER A 284 9.20 7.39 19.65
C SER A 284 10.24 7.45 18.55
N VAL A 285 11.48 7.79 18.93
CA VAL A 285 12.69 7.61 18.10
C VAL A 285 13.75 7.02 19.03
N GLU A 286 13.91 5.71 18.98
CA GLU A 286 14.76 4.95 19.89
C GLU A 286 15.27 3.67 19.23
N ASN A 287 16.41 3.17 19.68
CA ASN A 287 17.02 1.93 19.18
C ASN A 287 17.15 1.89 17.63
N GLY A 288 17.45 3.04 17.02
CA GLY A 288 17.59 3.15 15.57
C GLY A 288 16.27 3.12 14.78
N ILE A 289 15.14 3.25 15.45
CA ILE A 289 13.80 3.18 14.85
C ILE A 289 12.97 4.41 15.23
N ALA A 290 12.39 5.08 14.25
CA ALA A 290 11.33 6.05 14.48
C ALA A 290 9.97 5.36 14.29
N THR A 291 9.10 5.49 15.30
CA THR A 291 7.76 4.88 15.32
C THR A 291 6.70 5.94 15.18
N ILE A 292 5.83 5.80 14.18
CA ILE A 292 4.72 6.70 13.87
C ILE A 292 3.42 5.90 14.00
N THR A 293 2.47 6.41 14.78
CA THR A 293 1.10 5.86 14.80
C THR A 293 0.23 6.58 13.78
N VAL A 294 -0.70 5.83 13.19
CA VAL A 294 -1.63 6.29 12.17
C VAL A 294 -3.04 6.08 12.68
N SER A 295 -3.91 7.06 12.48
CA SER A 295 -5.36 6.95 12.75
C SER A 295 -6.13 7.87 11.82
N GLY A 296 -7.43 7.65 11.66
CA GLY A 296 -8.27 8.54 10.87
C GLY A 296 -9.35 7.81 10.09
N GLY A 297 -9.82 8.44 9.02
CA GLY A 297 -10.85 7.84 8.20
C GLY A 297 -11.76 8.86 7.51
N ILE A 298 -12.91 8.37 7.12
CA ILE A 298 -14.03 9.16 6.58
C ILE A 298 -15.17 9.00 7.57
N PRO A 299 -15.62 10.09 8.23
CA PRO A 299 -16.76 10.03 9.14
C PRO A 299 -18.00 9.51 8.42
N ALA A 300 -18.92 8.89 9.18
CA ALA A 300 -20.19 8.42 8.63
C ALA A 300 -20.92 9.54 7.89
N LYS A 301 -21.23 9.29 6.63
CA LYS A 301 -22.00 10.17 5.77
C LYS A 301 -23.19 9.44 5.20
N SER A 302 -24.33 10.12 5.20
CA SER A 302 -25.55 9.62 4.58
C SER A 302 -25.90 10.47 3.38
N ASP A 303 -26.34 9.81 2.31
CA ASP A 303 -26.89 10.42 1.11
C ASP A 303 -28.25 9.78 0.83
N GLN A 304 -29.20 10.58 0.33
CA GLN A 304 -30.54 10.11 0.04
C GLN A 304 -30.99 10.68 -1.30
N LYS A 305 -31.55 9.83 -2.14
CA LYS A 305 -32.11 10.20 -3.42
C LYS A 305 -33.42 9.48 -3.67
N THR A 306 -34.45 10.22 -4.05
CA THR A 306 -35.74 9.66 -4.47
C THR A 306 -35.87 9.74 -5.98
N GLN A 307 -36.18 8.65 -6.62
CA GLN A 307 -36.44 8.57 -8.04
C GLN A 307 -37.52 7.54 -8.33
N ASP A 308 -38.52 7.87 -9.15
CA ASP A 308 -39.62 6.99 -9.53
C ASP A 308 -40.38 6.39 -8.32
N GLY A 309 -40.59 7.18 -7.25
CA GLY A 309 -41.25 6.73 -6.02
C GLY A 309 -40.40 5.83 -5.13
N ILE A 310 -39.14 5.54 -5.50
CA ILE A 310 -38.21 4.74 -4.68
C ILE A 310 -37.19 5.69 -4.05
N THR A 311 -37.12 5.66 -2.73
CA THR A 311 -36.09 6.36 -1.96
C THR A 311 -34.93 5.42 -1.70
N ARG A 312 -33.76 5.83 -2.14
CA ARG A 312 -32.48 5.17 -1.86
C ARG A 312 -31.72 6.00 -0.83
N SER A 313 -31.40 5.38 0.30
CA SER A 313 -30.53 5.99 1.32
C SER A 313 -29.26 5.17 1.40
N MET A 314 -28.11 5.84 1.42
CA MET A 314 -26.81 5.19 1.55
C MET A 314 -26.02 5.87 2.66
N THR A 315 -25.52 5.07 3.59
CA THR A 315 -24.60 5.52 4.65
C THR A 315 -23.28 4.80 4.46
N SER A 316 -22.18 5.52 4.54
CA SER A 316 -20.83 4.93 4.46
C SER A 316 -19.88 5.62 5.44
N GLU A 317 -18.97 4.84 6.00
CA GLU A 317 -17.89 5.29 6.87
C GLU A 317 -16.62 4.51 6.58
N LEU A 318 -15.46 5.09 6.91
CA LEU A 318 -14.18 4.42 6.88
C LEU A 318 -13.39 4.81 8.12
N SER A 319 -12.78 3.84 8.77
CA SER A 319 -11.81 4.06 9.84
C SER A 319 -10.50 3.37 9.51
N GLN A 320 -9.39 3.97 9.90
CA GLN A 320 -8.06 3.37 9.77
C GLN A 320 -7.24 3.60 11.03
N ASN A 321 -6.41 2.62 11.36
CA ASN A 321 -5.43 2.72 12.45
C ASN A 321 -4.23 1.82 12.16
N GLY A 322 -3.08 2.16 12.72
CA GLY A 322 -1.89 1.35 12.53
C GLY A 322 -0.61 2.01 13.01
N THR A 323 0.49 1.42 12.57
CA THR A 323 1.84 1.86 12.93
C THR A 323 2.74 1.78 11.73
N ILE A 324 3.65 2.75 11.60
CA ILE A 324 4.72 2.78 10.62
C ILE A 324 6.03 2.94 11.39
N THR A 325 7.04 2.19 10.99
CA THR A 325 8.39 2.32 11.52
C THR A 325 9.38 2.67 10.41
N LEU A 326 10.25 3.63 10.71
CA LEU A 326 11.33 4.06 9.81
C LEU A 326 12.67 3.68 10.43
N ASP A 327 13.60 3.31 9.61
CA ASP A 327 14.99 3.15 9.99
C ASP A 327 15.62 4.54 10.22
N GLN A 328 16.13 4.78 11.43
CA GLN A 328 16.66 6.10 11.80
C GLN A 328 17.94 6.45 11.02
N LYS A 329 18.72 5.44 10.61
CA LYS A 329 19.98 5.61 9.91
C LYS A 329 19.77 6.01 8.45
N THR A 330 18.81 5.38 7.77
CA THR A 330 18.58 5.55 6.34
C THR A 330 17.37 6.40 6.00
N GLY A 331 16.44 6.61 6.94
CA GLY A 331 15.14 7.26 6.71
C GLY A 331 14.13 6.37 5.97
N TRP A 332 14.53 5.13 5.59
CA TRP A 332 13.69 4.23 4.82
C TRP A 332 12.62 3.56 5.67
N ILE A 333 11.50 3.22 5.05
CA ILE A 333 10.42 2.49 5.73
C ILE A 333 10.88 1.08 6.10
N LYS A 334 10.81 0.75 7.40
CA LYS A 334 11.18 -0.56 7.94
C LYS A 334 10.00 -1.52 7.99
N ASN A 335 8.87 -1.02 8.48
CA ASN A 335 7.60 -1.76 8.50
C ASN A 335 6.43 -0.80 8.53
N GLN A 336 5.30 -1.25 8.00
CA GLN A 336 3.98 -0.62 8.18
C GLN A 336 2.96 -1.71 8.43
N ASN A 337 2.02 -1.45 9.32
CA ASN A 337 0.84 -2.30 9.52
C ASN A 337 -0.37 -1.39 9.77
N ILE A 338 -1.27 -1.30 8.81
CA ILE A 338 -2.47 -0.46 8.88
C ILE A 338 -3.69 -1.31 8.66
N ALA A 339 -4.60 -1.28 9.61
CA ALA A 339 -5.94 -1.84 9.51
C ALA A 339 -6.92 -0.75 9.03
N VAL A 340 -7.75 -1.10 8.06
CA VAL A 340 -8.80 -0.23 7.52
C VAL A 340 -10.13 -0.96 7.59
N LYS A 341 -11.15 -0.34 8.16
CA LYS A 341 -12.51 -0.85 8.19
C LYS A 341 -13.41 0.10 7.42
N THR A 342 -14.15 -0.43 6.45
CA THR A 342 -15.20 0.29 5.73
C THR A 342 -16.54 -0.34 6.03
N SER A 343 -17.52 0.46 6.43
CA SER A 343 -18.91 0.02 6.62
C SER A 343 -19.81 0.80 5.67
N GLN A 344 -20.70 0.09 5.00
CA GLN A 344 -21.69 0.68 4.08
C GLN A 344 -23.05 0.05 4.33
N SER A 345 -24.08 0.87 4.38
CA SER A 345 -25.48 0.43 4.45
C SER A 345 -26.27 1.11 3.35
N GLU A 346 -26.98 0.35 2.56
CA GLU A 346 -27.88 0.85 1.51
C GLU A 346 -29.30 0.40 1.81
N THR A 347 -30.22 1.34 1.83
CA THR A 347 -31.64 1.11 2.06
C THR A 347 -32.45 1.58 0.87
N LEU A 348 -33.33 0.74 0.37
CA LEU A 348 -34.33 1.04 -0.64
C LEU A 348 -35.73 1.01 0.00
N SER A 349 -36.53 2.04 -0.25
CA SER A 349 -37.91 2.13 0.26
C SER A 349 -38.83 2.69 -0.82
N ASP A 350 -40.00 2.06 -1.00
CA ASP A 350 -41.10 2.55 -1.82
C ASP A 350 -42.20 3.22 -0.99
N GLY A 351 -41.91 3.51 0.29
CA GLY A 351 -42.84 4.05 1.27
C GLY A 351 -43.68 3.00 2.00
N LYS A 352 -43.78 1.78 1.46
CA LYS A 352 -44.49 0.65 2.09
C LYS A 352 -43.56 -0.45 2.55
N GLN A 353 -42.51 -0.70 1.77
CA GLN A 353 -41.49 -1.72 2.07
C GLN A 353 -40.12 -1.08 2.15
N LYS A 354 -39.30 -1.65 3.02
CA LYS A 354 -37.90 -1.21 3.22
C LYS A 354 -36.99 -2.43 3.14
N GLN A 355 -35.97 -2.33 2.29
CA GLN A 355 -34.94 -3.36 2.14
C GLN A 355 -33.57 -2.73 2.44
N THR A 356 -32.81 -3.35 3.32
CA THR A 356 -31.49 -2.85 3.69
C THR A 356 -30.43 -3.91 3.40
N MET A 357 -29.40 -3.51 2.66
CA MET A 357 -28.17 -4.27 2.49
C MET A 357 -27.05 -3.61 3.29
N LYS A 358 -26.22 -4.43 3.92
CA LYS A 358 -25.02 -3.98 4.64
C LYS A 358 -23.78 -4.60 4.03
N SER A 359 -22.70 -3.85 3.98
CA SER A 359 -21.37 -4.34 3.58
C SER A 359 -20.34 -3.85 4.58
N VAL A 360 -19.53 -4.78 5.08
CA VAL A 360 -18.37 -4.46 5.93
C VAL A 360 -17.15 -5.03 5.25
N SER A 361 -16.11 -4.21 5.07
CA SER A 361 -14.80 -4.63 4.60
C SER A 361 -13.76 -4.34 5.67
N ASN A 362 -12.98 -5.35 6.01
CA ASN A 362 -11.80 -5.21 6.86
C ASN A 362 -10.57 -5.48 6.01
N SER A 363 -9.74 -4.46 5.87
CA SER A 363 -8.50 -4.52 5.10
C SER A 363 -7.30 -4.41 6.04
N THR A 364 -6.25 -5.16 5.76
CA THR A 364 -4.96 -5.01 6.43
C THR A 364 -3.91 -4.75 5.34
N VAL A 365 -3.17 -3.66 5.49
CA VAL A 365 -2.05 -3.32 4.61
C VAL A 365 -0.76 -3.39 5.41
N VAL A 366 0.12 -4.29 5.01
CA VAL A 366 1.43 -4.47 5.65
C VAL A 366 2.51 -4.16 4.62
N VAL A 367 3.35 -3.18 4.93
CA VAL A 367 4.59 -2.96 4.19
C VAL A 367 5.72 -3.59 4.99
N ASN A 368 6.55 -4.38 4.31
CA ASN A 368 7.68 -5.06 4.92
C ASN A 368 7.25 -5.95 6.11
N PRO A 369 6.45 -7.02 5.89
CA PRO A 369 6.05 -7.91 6.95
C PRO A 369 7.26 -8.49 7.68
N VAL A 370 7.26 -8.40 8.98
CA VAL A 370 8.26 -9.08 9.83
C VAL A 370 7.99 -10.59 9.71
N LYS A 371 9.00 -11.36 9.37
CA LYS A 371 8.93 -12.82 9.30
C LYS A 371 8.87 -13.42 10.69
#